data_1d1e83bf5b57e8604ba9862cbe2686d0
#
_entry.id   1d1e83bf5b57e8604ba9862cbe2686d0
#
_cell.length_a   1.000
_cell.length_b   1.000
_cell.length_c   1.000
_cell.angle_alpha   90.00
_cell.angle_beta   90.00
_cell.angle_gamma   90.00
#
_symmetry.space_group_name_H-M   'P 1'
#
loop_
_entity.id
_entity.type
_entity.pdbx_description
1 polymer ?
#
loop_
_entity_poly.entity_id
_entity_poly.type
_entity_poly.pdbx_seq_one_letter_code
_entity_poly.pdbx_strand_id
1 'polypeptide(L)'
;MDYDTYYKQFFANPLPPPRFEFVGLHGLTLYFADYETAVAYYQTVLGPPAYQEGDDTRGWQIGNTWLTLLKGQAGNPVNAEAMFVMQSPAAVKRLKDAFVEAGGTGEEPREQLMYEPVYSCLVRDPFGTNLLIFCPKQRSAR
;
A
#
# COMPACT_ATOMS: atom_id res chain seq x y z
N MET A 1 1.88 3.88 -24.72
CA MET A 1 0.42 4.15 -24.75
C MET A 1 0.15 5.37 -23.88
N ASP A 2 -0.57 6.35 -24.40
CA ASP A 2 -0.96 7.47 -23.57
C ASP A 2 -2.15 7.11 -22.66
N TYR A 3 -2.41 7.95 -21.68
CA TYR A 3 -3.45 7.67 -20.69
C TYR A 3 -4.85 7.69 -21.29
N ASP A 4 -5.14 8.57 -22.24
CA ASP A 4 -6.47 8.64 -22.84
C ASP A 4 -6.79 7.34 -23.58
N THR A 5 -5.81 6.77 -24.32
CA THR A 5 -5.98 5.48 -24.96
C THR A 5 -6.14 4.36 -23.93
N TYR A 6 -5.33 4.38 -22.88
CA TYR A 6 -5.43 3.42 -21.78
C TYR A 6 -6.83 3.47 -21.12
N TYR A 7 -7.31 4.67 -20.82
CA TYR A 7 -8.63 4.85 -20.21
C TYR A 7 -9.75 4.27 -21.09
N LYS A 8 -9.74 4.61 -22.38
CA LYS A 8 -10.75 4.11 -23.32
C LYS A 8 -10.74 2.59 -23.45
N GLN A 9 -9.56 1.99 -23.32
CA GLN A 9 -9.41 0.54 -23.49
C GLN A 9 -9.83 -0.24 -22.24
N PHE A 10 -9.54 0.30 -21.05
CA PHE A 10 -9.66 -0.47 -19.82
C PHE A 10 -10.76 -0.01 -18.85
N PHE A 11 -11.24 1.21 -18.96
CA PHE A 11 -12.35 1.65 -18.13
C PHE A 11 -13.69 1.41 -18.82
N ALA A 12 -14.70 1.14 -18.02
CA ALA A 12 -16.07 1.11 -18.53
C ALA A 12 -16.50 2.54 -18.93
N ASN A 13 -17.22 2.66 -20.06
CA ASN A 13 -17.70 3.94 -20.56
C ASN A 13 -19.16 3.83 -21.01
N PRO A 14 -20.11 4.45 -20.31
CA PRO A 14 -19.92 5.27 -19.10
C PRO A 14 -19.55 4.41 -17.88
N LEU A 15 -18.91 5.01 -16.90
CA LEU A 15 -18.63 4.32 -15.64
C LEU A 15 -19.94 3.93 -14.98
N PRO A 16 -20.08 2.68 -14.49
CA PRO A 16 -21.31 2.26 -13.82
C PRO A 16 -21.48 3.01 -12.49
N PRO A 17 -22.70 3.39 -12.12
CA PRO A 17 -22.95 4.00 -10.83
C PRO A 17 -22.76 2.97 -9.72
N PRO A 18 -22.31 3.39 -8.53
CA PRO A 18 -22.24 2.49 -7.38
C PRO A 18 -23.61 1.97 -7.01
N ARG A 19 -23.71 0.69 -6.62
CA ARG A 19 -24.97 0.11 -6.16
C ARG A 19 -25.32 0.47 -4.73
N PHE A 20 -24.33 0.85 -3.94
CA PHE A 20 -24.49 1.14 -2.52
C PHE A 20 -23.81 2.45 -2.20
N GLU A 21 -24.21 3.09 -1.11
CA GLU A 21 -23.71 4.39 -0.69
C GLU A 21 -22.40 4.24 0.11
N PHE A 22 -21.32 3.86 -0.57
CA PHE A 22 -20.01 3.73 0.06
C PHE A 22 -19.42 5.10 0.38
N VAL A 23 -18.82 5.21 1.55
CA VAL A 23 -17.98 6.35 1.90
C VAL A 23 -16.51 6.08 1.50
N GLY A 24 -16.06 4.84 1.63
CA GLY A 24 -14.69 4.44 1.28
C GLY A 24 -14.32 3.13 1.96
N LEU A 25 -13.05 2.79 1.89
CA LEU A 25 -12.48 1.69 2.67
C LEU A 25 -11.90 2.24 3.96
N HIS A 26 -12.12 1.56 5.07
CA HIS A 26 -11.50 1.90 6.34
C HIS A 26 -10.00 1.64 6.32
N GLY A 27 -9.58 0.58 5.68
CA GLY A 27 -8.18 0.21 5.59
C GLY A 27 -7.97 -1.25 5.25
N LEU A 28 -6.80 -1.75 5.56
CA LEU A 28 -6.37 -3.11 5.32
C LEU A 28 -5.93 -3.74 6.62
N THR A 29 -6.36 -4.98 6.87
CA THR A 29 -5.91 -5.77 8.02
C THR A 29 -5.09 -6.94 7.52
N LEU A 30 -3.91 -7.13 8.09
CA LEU A 30 -3.02 -8.24 7.79
C LEU A 30 -2.83 -9.11 9.03
N TYR A 31 -2.95 -10.41 8.85
CA TYR A 31 -2.81 -11.38 9.93
C TYR A 31 -1.45 -12.06 9.82
N PHE A 32 -0.67 -12.03 10.91
CA PHE A 32 0.67 -12.63 10.95
C PHE A 32 0.76 -13.70 12.02
N ALA A 33 1.23 -14.88 11.65
CA ALA A 33 1.61 -15.89 12.66
C ALA A 33 2.82 -15.40 13.46
N ASP A 34 3.80 -14.77 12.78
CA ASP A 34 4.96 -14.14 13.41
C ASP A 34 4.65 -12.70 13.82
N TYR A 35 3.62 -12.52 14.63
CA TYR A 35 3.04 -11.20 14.91
C TYR A 35 4.04 -10.23 15.52
N GLU A 36 4.76 -10.63 16.59
CA GLU A 36 5.69 -9.74 17.28
C GLU A 36 6.83 -9.30 16.37
N THR A 37 7.34 -10.22 15.54
CA THR A 37 8.39 -9.91 14.57
C THR A 37 7.87 -8.97 13.48
N ALA A 38 6.64 -9.21 13.02
CA ALA A 38 6.02 -8.35 12.01
C ALA A 38 5.78 -6.94 12.55
N VAL A 39 5.27 -6.81 13.78
CA VAL A 39 5.07 -5.51 14.42
C VAL A 39 6.40 -4.77 14.55
N ALA A 40 7.45 -5.44 15.00
CA ALA A 40 8.77 -4.82 15.11
C ALA A 40 9.28 -4.31 13.76
N TYR A 41 9.11 -5.10 12.71
CA TYR A 41 9.49 -4.71 11.35
C TYR A 41 8.72 -3.48 10.88
N TYR A 42 7.38 -3.51 10.98
CA TYR A 42 6.56 -2.38 10.53
C TYR A 42 6.78 -1.13 11.37
N GLN A 43 7.06 -1.29 12.66
CA GLN A 43 7.42 -0.16 13.51
C GLN A 43 8.76 0.46 13.10
N THR A 44 9.72 -0.34 12.67
CA THR A 44 11.00 0.16 12.15
C THR A 44 10.78 0.98 10.88
N VAL A 45 9.88 0.54 10.01
CA VAL A 45 9.62 1.22 8.73
C VAL A 45 8.71 2.44 8.92
N LEU A 46 7.59 2.28 9.63
CA LEU A 46 6.52 3.27 9.68
C LEU A 46 6.53 4.14 10.93
N GLY A 47 7.36 3.81 11.91
CA GLY A 47 7.36 4.46 13.20
C GLY A 47 6.40 3.81 14.19
N PRO A 48 6.22 4.39 15.38
CA PRO A 48 5.34 3.79 16.36
C PRO A 48 3.89 3.76 15.89
N PRO A 49 3.13 2.69 16.22
CA PRO A 49 1.73 2.62 15.82
C PRO A 49 0.89 3.67 16.54
N ALA A 50 -0.14 4.17 15.87
CA ALA A 50 -1.08 5.11 16.44
C ALA A 50 -2.17 4.42 17.26
N TYR A 51 -2.39 3.13 17.04
CA TYR A 51 -3.41 2.35 17.72
C TYR A 51 -2.80 1.07 18.27
N GLN A 52 -3.07 0.81 19.55
CA GLN A 52 -2.63 -0.42 20.23
C GLN A 52 -3.78 -0.93 21.08
N GLU A 53 -4.23 -2.14 20.80
CA GLU A 53 -5.26 -2.79 21.60
C GLU A 53 -4.77 -4.16 22.04
N GLY A 54 -4.50 -4.30 23.33
CA GLY A 54 -3.95 -5.53 23.89
C GLY A 54 -2.59 -5.87 23.29
N ASP A 55 -2.28 -7.18 23.27
CA ASP A 55 -1.01 -7.71 22.80
C ASP A 55 -1.08 -8.25 21.37
N ASP A 56 -2.22 -8.13 20.69
CA ASP A 56 -2.46 -8.78 19.41
C ASP A 56 -2.94 -7.85 18.32
N THR A 57 -2.99 -6.52 18.58
CA THR A 57 -3.48 -5.54 17.59
C THR A 57 -2.63 -4.28 17.60
N ARG A 58 -2.14 -3.91 16.44
CA ARG A 58 -1.43 -2.64 16.19
C ARG A 58 -1.93 -2.01 14.91
N GLY A 59 -2.11 -0.69 14.93
CA GLY A 59 -2.59 0.04 13.76
C GLY A 59 -1.77 1.27 13.47
N TRP A 60 -1.53 1.50 12.18
CA TRP A 60 -0.87 2.71 11.65
C TRP A 60 -1.86 3.47 10.80
N GLN A 61 -1.92 4.77 10.98
CA GLN A 61 -2.75 5.61 10.14
C GLN A 61 -2.03 5.93 8.84
N ILE A 62 -2.65 5.60 7.72
CA ILE A 62 -2.13 5.85 6.38
C ILE A 62 -3.11 6.79 5.68
N GLY A 63 -2.82 8.09 5.69
CA GLY A 63 -3.80 9.07 5.26
C GLY A 63 -5.05 9.02 6.11
N ASN A 64 -6.21 8.83 5.51
CA ASN A 64 -7.47 8.64 6.23
C ASN A 64 -7.92 7.16 6.29
N THR A 65 -7.00 6.23 6.05
CA THR A 65 -7.23 4.80 6.22
C THR A 65 -6.31 4.24 7.30
N TRP A 66 -6.47 2.95 7.60
CA TRP A 66 -5.69 2.28 8.62
C TRP A 66 -5.05 1.02 8.07
N LEU A 67 -3.78 0.81 8.40
CA LEU A 67 -3.12 -0.48 8.24
C LEU A 67 -3.06 -1.12 9.61
N THR A 68 -3.73 -2.27 9.76
CA THR A 68 -3.83 -2.98 11.03
C THR A 68 -3.13 -4.33 10.93
N LEU A 69 -2.28 -4.63 11.90
CA LEU A 69 -1.67 -5.93 12.05
C LEU A 69 -2.34 -6.66 13.20
N LEU A 70 -2.81 -7.87 12.93
CA LEU A 70 -3.42 -8.75 13.94
C LEU A 70 -2.64 -10.06 14.00
N LYS A 71 -2.68 -10.66 15.20
CA LYS A 71 -2.09 -11.98 15.38
C LYS A 71 -2.94 -13.03 14.66
N GLY A 72 -2.34 -13.74 13.72
CA GLY A 72 -2.96 -14.83 13.00
C GLY A 72 -2.68 -16.18 13.64
N GLN A 73 -3.49 -17.18 13.32
CA GLN A 73 -3.32 -18.52 13.85
C GLN A 73 -2.35 -19.37 13.04
N ALA A 74 -2.18 -19.08 11.75
CA ALA A 74 -1.29 -19.82 10.87
C ALA A 74 -0.88 -18.97 9.67
N GLY A 75 0.40 -19.06 9.30
CA GLY A 75 0.93 -18.40 8.11
C GLY A 75 1.05 -16.88 8.21
N ASN A 76 1.44 -16.28 7.11
CA ASN A 76 1.56 -14.84 6.93
C ASN A 76 0.74 -14.43 5.69
N PRO A 77 0.35 -13.16 5.58
CA PRO A 77 -0.48 -12.71 4.46
C PRO A 77 0.33 -12.65 3.17
N VAL A 78 0.18 -13.66 2.31
CA VAL A 78 0.93 -13.78 1.05
C VAL A 78 0.07 -13.52 -0.18
N ASN A 79 -1.25 -13.42 -0.02
CA ASN A 79 -2.18 -13.14 -1.14
C ASN A 79 -2.91 -11.81 -0.95
N ALA A 80 -2.26 -10.88 -0.28
CA ALA A 80 -2.77 -9.52 -0.08
C ALA A 80 -1.70 -8.54 -0.53
N GLU A 81 -2.14 -7.35 -0.95
CA GLU A 81 -1.24 -6.27 -1.35
C GLU A 81 -1.79 -4.97 -0.77
N ALA A 82 -0.95 -4.27 0.00
CA ALA A 82 -1.26 -2.93 0.44
C ALA A 82 -0.73 -1.93 -0.59
N MET A 83 -1.53 -0.91 -0.90
CA MET A 83 -1.16 0.12 -1.85
C MET A 83 -1.02 1.44 -1.10
N PHE A 84 0.21 1.96 -1.05
CA PHE A 84 0.50 3.23 -0.40
C PHE A 84 0.58 4.35 -1.44
N VAL A 85 -0.19 5.41 -1.24
CA VAL A 85 -0.14 6.60 -2.09
C VAL A 85 0.75 7.63 -1.43
N MET A 86 1.80 8.05 -2.13
CA MET A 86 2.80 9.00 -1.63
C MET A 86 2.63 10.36 -2.29
N GLN A 87 3.19 11.39 -1.67
CA GLN A 87 3.07 12.76 -2.14
C GLN A 87 3.94 13.08 -3.35
N SER A 88 5.05 12.34 -3.53
CA SER A 88 6.05 12.69 -4.55
C SER A 88 6.86 11.46 -4.95
N PRO A 89 7.55 11.50 -6.10
CA PRO A 89 8.51 10.45 -6.47
C PRO A 89 9.61 10.26 -5.43
N ALA A 90 10.10 11.33 -4.82
CA ALA A 90 11.10 11.22 -3.75
C ALA A 90 10.55 10.48 -2.54
N ALA A 91 9.28 10.70 -2.18
CA ALA A 91 8.64 9.99 -1.08
C ALA A 91 8.47 8.50 -1.39
N VAL A 92 8.15 8.15 -2.63
CA VAL A 92 8.11 6.74 -3.08
C VAL A 92 9.45 6.06 -2.84
N LYS A 93 10.53 6.69 -3.27
CA LYS A 93 11.87 6.14 -3.12
C LYS A 93 12.27 6.00 -1.65
N ARG A 94 11.98 7.02 -0.82
CA ARG A 94 12.31 6.96 0.60
C ARG A 94 11.59 5.82 1.32
N LEU A 95 10.32 5.62 1.04
CA LEU A 95 9.57 4.53 1.67
C LEU A 95 10.07 3.17 1.19
N LYS A 96 10.34 3.03 -0.11
CA LYS A 96 10.94 1.80 -0.66
C LYS A 96 12.27 1.50 0.03
N ASP A 97 13.15 2.49 0.15
CA ASP A 97 14.44 2.31 0.80
C ASP A 97 14.29 1.90 2.27
N ALA A 98 13.32 2.46 2.98
CA ALA A 98 13.05 2.10 4.37
C ALA A 98 12.63 0.63 4.52
N PHE A 99 11.78 0.13 3.62
CA PHE A 99 11.40 -1.28 3.62
C PHE A 99 12.60 -2.19 3.33
N VAL A 100 13.43 -1.82 2.37
CA VAL A 100 14.61 -2.61 1.99
C VAL A 100 15.64 -2.61 3.11
N GLU A 101 15.94 -1.45 3.69
CA GLU A 101 16.90 -1.34 4.80
C GLU A 101 16.48 -2.14 6.03
N ALA A 102 15.18 -2.24 6.27
CA ALA A 102 14.65 -3.01 7.39
C ALA A 102 14.60 -4.53 7.13
N GLY A 103 14.92 -4.98 5.91
CA GLY A 103 15.03 -6.41 5.58
C GLY A 103 14.13 -6.90 4.47
N GLY A 104 13.35 -6.01 3.85
CA GLY A 104 12.54 -6.36 2.69
C GLY A 104 13.31 -6.29 1.38
N THR A 105 12.61 -6.49 0.28
CA THR A 105 13.13 -6.33 -1.08
C THR A 105 12.30 -5.33 -1.85
N GLY A 106 12.88 -4.69 -2.85
CA GLY A 106 12.16 -3.70 -3.65
C GLY A 106 12.79 -3.48 -5.00
N GLU A 107 11.96 -3.09 -5.96
CA GLU A 107 12.39 -2.71 -7.30
C GLU A 107 12.69 -1.22 -7.34
N GLU A 108 13.48 -0.80 -8.35
CA GLU A 108 13.62 0.64 -8.60
C GLU A 108 12.29 1.19 -9.10
N PRO A 109 11.86 2.37 -8.61
CA PRO A 109 10.62 2.99 -9.07
C PRO A 109 10.67 3.31 -10.57
N ARG A 110 9.53 3.19 -11.21
CA ARG A 110 9.39 3.46 -12.65
C ARG A 110 8.03 4.06 -12.96
N GLU A 111 7.92 4.67 -14.12
CA GLU A 111 6.64 5.16 -14.63
C GLU A 111 5.78 3.98 -15.07
N GLN A 112 4.48 4.06 -14.77
CA GLN A 112 3.52 3.01 -15.08
C GLN A 112 2.13 3.61 -15.27
N LEU A 113 1.31 2.97 -16.09
CA LEU A 113 -0.11 3.28 -16.21
C LEU A 113 -0.90 2.28 -15.36
N MET A 114 -1.72 2.82 -14.48
CA MET A 114 -2.67 2.07 -13.66
C MET A 114 -4.06 2.73 -13.83
N TYR A 115 -4.76 3.00 -12.74
CA TYR A 115 -5.99 3.80 -12.83
C TYR A 115 -5.70 5.23 -13.29
N GLU A 116 -4.48 5.66 -13.14
CA GLU A 116 -3.94 6.94 -13.60
C GLU A 116 -2.44 6.75 -13.87
N PRO A 117 -1.79 7.69 -14.56
CA PRO A 117 -0.34 7.64 -14.68
C PRO A 117 0.31 7.78 -13.31
N VAL A 118 1.21 6.89 -12.98
CA VAL A 118 1.88 6.83 -11.67
C VAL A 118 3.38 6.61 -11.83
N TYR A 119 4.09 6.94 -10.77
CA TYR A 119 5.47 6.54 -10.52
C TYR A 119 5.44 5.55 -9.36
N SER A 120 5.86 4.32 -9.58
CA SER A 120 5.59 3.22 -8.66
C SER A 120 6.71 2.22 -8.56
N CYS A 121 6.72 1.49 -7.46
CA CYS A 121 7.55 0.31 -7.28
C CYS A 121 6.85 -0.71 -6.41
N LEU A 122 7.19 -1.97 -6.65
CA LEU A 122 6.77 -3.09 -5.81
C LEU A 122 7.81 -3.35 -4.75
N VAL A 123 7.36 -3.56 -3.52
CA VAL A 123 8.18 -3.92 -2.37
C VAL A 123 7.59 -5.18 -1.75
N ARG A 124 8.46 -6.01 -1.19
CA ARG A 124 8.02 -7.18 -0.44
C ARG A 124 8.67 -7.14 0.95
N ASP A 125 7.87 -7.35 1.99
CA ASP A 125 8.39 -7.47 3.34
C ASP A 125 9.06 -8.84 3.54
N PRO A 126 9.77 -9.07 4.67
CA PRO A 126 10.42 -10.36 4.91
C PRO A 126 9.45 -11.52 5.16
N PHE A 127 8.15 -11.24 5.27
CA PHE A 127 7.12 -12.24 5.55
C PHE A 127 6.39 -12.68 4.27
N GLY A 128 6.77 -12.13 3.12
CA GLY A 128 6.20 -12.47 1.82
C GLY A 128 5.03 -11.59 1.39
N THR A 129 4.70 -10.54 2.15
CA THR A 129 3.62 -9.63 1.82
C THR A 129 4.07 -8.62 0.75
N ASN A 130 3.27 -8.48 -0.30
CA ASN A 130 3.51 -7.50 -1.35
C ASN A 130 2.95 -6.14 -0.95
N LEU A 131 3.70 -5.09 -1.30
CA LEU A 131 3.34 -3.71 -1.00
C LEU A 131 3.63 -2.90 -2.26
N LEU A 132 2.64 -2.19 -2.77
CA LEU A 132 2.82 -1.29 -3.91
C LEU A 132 2.91 0.13 -3.39
N ILE A 133 3.98 0.83 -3.76
CA ILE A 133 4.21 2.22 -3.36
C ILE A 133 4.17 3.07 -4.61
N PHE A 134 3.32 4.09 -4.64
CA PHE A 134 3.20 4.91 -5.83
C PHE A 134 2.81 6.35 -5.50
N CYS A 135 3.06 7.23 -6.44
CA CYS A 135 2.47 8.56 -6.46
C CYS A 135 1.87 8.83 -7.83
N PRO A 136 0.72 9.49 -7.89
CA PRO A 136 0.17 9.95 -9.15
C PRO A 136 1.14 10.93 -9.82
N LYS A 137 1.32 10.80 -11.12
CA LYS A 137 2.05 11.82 -11.87
C LYS A 137 1.19 13.06 -11.92
N GLN A 138 1.81 14.23 -11.69
CA GLN A 138 1.10 15.47 -11.83
C GLN A 138 0.59 15.60 -13.27
N ARG A 139 -0.72 15.65 -13.40
CA ARG A 139 -1.32 16.02 -14.68
C ARG A 139 -1.15 17.52 -14.85
N SER A 140 -0.75 17.93 -16.06
CA SER A 140 -0.95 19.32 -16.44
C SER A 140 -2.42 19.64 -16.19
N ALA A 141 -2.69 20.81 -15.58
CA ALA A 141 -4.03 21.21 -15.19
C ALA A 141 -5.03 20.97 -16.34
N ARG A 142 -6.02 20.18 -16.05
CA ARG A 142 -7.16 20.02 -16.94
C ARG A 142 -8.15 21.14 -16.69
#